data_1dd675632b4dac7ba1a727fbbbce23bb
#
_entry.id   1dd675632b4dac7ba1a727fbbbce23bb
#
_cell.length_a   1.000
_cell.length_b   1.000
_cell.length_c   1.000
_cell.angle_alpha   90.00
_cell.angle_beta   90.00
_cell.angle_gamma   90.00
#
_symmetry.space_group_name_H-M   'P 1'
#
loop_
_entity.id
_entity.type
_entity.pdbx_description
1 polymer ?
#
loop_
_entity_poly.entity_id
_entity_poly.type
_entity_poly.pdbx_seq_one_letter_code
_entity_poly.pdbx_strand_id
1 'polypeptide(L)'
;MRLENKKIVVTAAAQGIGRATAIAFANEGADVLATDINQEKLNELSKDYSNIKITNLDATNKFEVEKFCSSLDRIDILFHAVGFVHNGTIMDCDSDEFNNSININVYSAYLMCHNLIPKMLKNKKGNIIIVSSAASNVKGAPNRFIYGTTKAALNGFVKAIAADYVKEGIRCNAILPGTVETPSWEGRVQMADDPVQARKDFISRQAMGRLAQPNEIASMAVYLASDESDFVTGTLNLIDGGWTL
;
A
#
# COMPACT_ATOMS: atom_id res chain seq x y z
N MET A 1 21.12 -5.12 9.81
CA MET A 1 20.01 -4.79 8.88
C MET A 1 18.72 -5.42 9.43
N ARG A 2 17.63 -4.67 9.46
CA ARG A 2 16.37 -5.08 10.14
C ARG A 2 15.58 -6.12 9.34
N LEU A 3 15.83 -6.26 8.02
CA LEU A 3 15.10 -7.14 7.11
C LEU A 3 16.01 -8.15 6.39
N GLU A 4 17.17 -8.42 6.96
CA GLU A 4 18.12 -9.37 6.40
C GLU A 4 17.48 -10.76 6.21
N ASN A 5 17.72 -11.35 5.03
CA ASN A 5 17.16 -12.66 4.62
C ASN A 5 15.62 -12.72 4.49
N LYS A 6 14.90 -11.60 4.53
CA LYS A 6 13.45 -11.54 4.25
C LYS A 6 13.21 -11.44 2.75
N LYS A 7 12.31 -12.26 2.22
CA LYS A 7 11.81 -12.16 0.85
C LYS A 7 10.50 -11.39 0.84
N ILE A 8 10.48 -10.25 0.16
CA ILE A 8 9.38 -9.29 0.24
C ILE A 8 8.83 -8.98 -1.16
N VAL A 9 7.51 -9.11 -1.32
CA VAL A 9 6.81 -8.57 -2.48
C VAL A 9 6.31 -7.16 -2.15
N VAL A 10 6.60 -6.21 -3.02
CA VAL A 10 6.10 -4.82 -2.95
C VAL A 10 5.30 -4.55 -4.22
N THR A 11 4.00 -4.24 -4.09
CA THR A 11 3.16 -3.87 -5.23
C THR A 11 3.08 -2.35 -5.40
N ALA A 12 2.73 -1.89 -6.61
CA ALA A 12 2.75 -0.46 -6.99
C ALA A 12 4.10 0.21 -6.69
N ALA A 13 5.19 -0.50 -7.02
CA ALA A 13 6.55 -0.14 -6.64
C ALA A 13 7.25 0.81 -7.63
N ALA A 14 6.61 1.19 -8.73
CA ALA A 14 7.22 2.06 -9.74
C ALA A 14 7.37 3.51 -9.28
N GLN A 15 6.54 3.98 -8.34
CA GLN A 15 6.56 5.36 -7.86
C GLN A 15 5.99 5.51 -6.43
N GLY A 16 6.13 6.72 -5.87
CA GLY A 16 5.48 7.13 -4.61
C GLY A 16 5.84 6.23 -3.42
N ILE A 17 4.83 5.87 -2.62
CA ILE A 17 5.00 5.08 -1.38
C ILE A 17 5.60 3.71 -1.69
N GLY A 18 5.10 3.00 -2.72
CA GLY A 18 5.60 1.68 -3.07
C GLY A 18 7.09 1.69 -3.44
N ARG A 19 7.52 2.66 -4.28
CA ARG A 19 8.94 2.81 -4.65
C ARG A 19 9.82 3.12 -3.44
N ALA A 20 9.42 4.09 -2.62
CA ALA A 20 10.18 4.45 -1.43
C ALA A 20 10.30 3.28 -0.45
N THR A 21 9.22 2.49 -0.29
CA THR A 21 9.22 1.30 0.58
C THR A 21 10.10 0.18 0.01
N ALA A 22 10.05 -0.08 -1.30
CA ALA A 22 10.93 -1.08 -1.94
C ALA A 22 12.41 -0.74 -1.71
N ILE A 23 12.79 0.52 -1.88
CA ILE A 23 14.14 1.02 -1.62
C ILE A 23 14.51 0.87 -0.14
N ALA A 24 13.63 1.29 0.77
CA ALA A 24 13.88 1.19 2.20
C ALA A 24 14.06 -0.28 2.65
N PHE A 25 13.25 -1.19 2.13
CA PHE A 25 13.39 -2.62 2.42
C PHE A 25 14.70 -3.21 1.89
N ALA A 26 15.09 -2.84 0.66
CA ALA A 26 16.35 -3.25 0.07
C ALA A 26 17.57 -2.74 0.86
N ASN A 27 17.51 -1.49 1.33
CA ASN A 27 18.56 -0.89 2.18
C ASN A 27 18.67 -1.57 3.56
N GLU A 28 17.58 -2.18 4.05
CA GLU A 28 17.54 -2.97 5.28
C GLU A 28 17.90 -4.46 5.06
N GLY A 29 18.38 -4.82 3.86
CA GLY A 29 18.91 -6.14 3.56
C GLY A 29 17.90 -7.16 3.05
N ALA A 30 16.70 -6.74 2.68
CA ALA A 30 15.69 -7.64 2.12
C ALA A 30 15.98 -8.02 0.65
N ASP A 31 15.58 -9.22 0.24
CA ASP A 31 15.41 -9.63 -1.17
C ASP A 31 14.03 -9.13 -1.64
N VAL A 32 14.04 -8.00 -2.34
CA VAL A 32 12.82 -7.29 -2.74
C VAL A 32 12.41 -7.68 -4.15
N LEU A 33 11.14 -8.06 -4.30
CA LEU A 33 10.46 -8.27 -5.58
C LEU A 33 9.42 -7.15 -5.77
N ALA A 34 9.80 -6.15 -6.56
CA ALA A 34 8.99 -4.97 -6.84
C ALA A 34 8.09 -5.21 -8.06
N THR A 35 6.79 -4.97 -7.91
CA THR A 35 5.83 -5.16 -9.01
C THR A 35 5.03 -3.89 -9.28
N ASP A 36 4.74 -3.64 -10.55
CA ASP A 36 3.92 -2.52 -11.03
C ASP A 36 3.45 -2.79 -12.46
N ILE A 37 2.46 -2.06 -12.93
CA ILE A 37 2.05 -2.06 -14.35
C ILE A 37 3.00 -1.21 -15.22
N ASN A 38 3.75 -0.29 -14.64
CA ASN A 38 4.68 0.60 -15.34
C ASN A 38 6.08 0.00 -15.41
N GLN A 39 6.34 -0.74 -16.48
CA GLN A 39 7.61 -1.43 -16.72
C GLN A 39 8.80 -0.45 -16.83
N GLU A 40 8.61 0.72 -17.43
CA GLU A 40 9.68 1.70 -17.62
C GLU A 40 10.22 2.20 -16.27
N LYS A 41 9.33 2.63 -15.38
CA LYS A 41 9.72 3.07 -14.03
C LYS A 41 10.24 1.94 -13.15
N LEU A 42 9.80 0.69 -13.36
CA LEU A 42 10.41 -0.46 -12.71
C LEU A 42 11.86 -0.66 -13.18
N ASN A 43 12.12 -0.51 -14.48
CA ASN A 43 13.47 -0.62 -15.03
C ASN A 43 14.42 0.45 -14.43
N GLU A 44 13.94 1.69 -14.24
CA GLU A 44 14.69 2.73 -13.53
C GLU A 44 15.04 2.30 -12.10
N LEU A 45 14.05 1.76 -11.37
CA LEU A 45 14.25 1.28 -10.00
C LEU A 45 15.33 0.19 -9.92
N SER A 46 15.26 -0.82 -10.79
CA SER A 46 16.23 -1.93 -10.78
C SER A 46 17.63 -1.52 -11.25
N LYS A 47 17.74 -0.50 -12.08
CA LYS A 47 19.02 0.06 -12.52
C LYS A 47 19.76 0.75 -11.37
N ASP A 48 19.01 1.48 -10.54
CA ASP A 48 19.56 2.23 -9.40
C ASP A 48 19.85 1.30 -8.20
N TYR A 49 19.11 0.18 -8.07
CA TYR A 49 19.16 -0.74 -6.93
C TYR A 49 19.22 -2.20 -7.41
N SER A 50 20.43 -2.73 -7.59
CA SER A 50 20.66 -4.07 -8.15
C SER A 50 20.14 -5.23 -7.30
N ASN A 51 19.84 -5.00 -6.02
CA ASN A 51 19.24 -5.97 -5.10
C ASN A 51 17.68 -5.95 -5.13
N ILE A 52 17.09 -5.12 -6.00
CA ILE A 52 15.64 -5.12 -6.25
C ILE A 52 15.35 -5.83 -7.57
N LYS A 53 14.67 -6.96 -7.50
CA LYS A 53 14.12 -7.65 -8.68
C LYS A 53 12.79 -7.01 -9.05
N ILE A 54 12.49 -6.98 -10.34
CA ILE A 54 11.28 -6.35 -10.86
C ILE A 54 10.43 -7.33 -11.66
N THR A 55 9.11 -7.14 -11.61
CA THR A 55 8.16 -7.88 -12.46
C THR A 55 7.01 -6.95 -12.87
N ASN A 56 6.72 -6.88 -14.17
CA ASN A 56 5.49 -6.24 -14.62
C ASN A 56 4.29 -7.08 -14.17
N LEU A 57 3.35 -6.47 -13.47
CA LEU A 57 2.19 -7.16 -12.91
C LEU A 57 1.02 -6.19 -12.75
N ASP A 58 -0.09 -6.51 -13.37
CA ASP A 58 -1.39 -5.95 -13.03
C ASP A 58 -1.99 -6.73 -11.86
N ALA A 59 -1.97 -6.14 -10.67
CA ALA A 59 -2.50 -6.76 -9.46
C ALA A 59 -4.04 -6.94 -9.48
N THR A 60 -4.75 -6.37 -10.47
CA THR A 60 -6.18 -6.58 -10.69
C THR A 60 -6.47 -7.75 -11.63
N ASN A 61 -5.45 -8.22 -12.35
CA ASN A 61 -5.56 -9.35 -13.28
C ASN A 61 -5.32 -10.68 -12.54
N LYS A 62 -6.40 -11.43 -12.33
CA LYS A 62 -6.35 -12.71 -11.61
C LYS A 62 -5.32 -13.69 -12.18
N PHE A 63 -5.25 -13.85 -13.50
CA PHE A 63 -4.34 -14.80 -14.14
C PHE A 63 -2.88 -14.41 -13.98
N GLU A 64 -2.58 -13.11 -14.09
CA GLU A 64 -1.22 -12.61 -13.87
C GLU A 64 -0.78 -12.81 -12.43
N VAL A 65 -1.66 -12.48 -11.46
CA VAL A 65 -1.38 -12.66 -10.03
C VAL A 65 -1.18 -14.13 -9.69
N GLU A 66 -2.05 -15.03 -10.15
CA GLU A 66 -1.91 -16.48 -9.93
C GLU A 66 -0.59 -17.01 -10.51
N LYS A 67 -0.26 -16.65 -11.76
CA LYS A 67 1.00 -17.03 -12.40
C LYS A 67 2.22 -16.49 -11.65
N PHE A 68 2.20 -15.20 -11.30
CA PHE A 68 3.26 -14.57 -10.53
C PHE A 68 3.46 -15.23 -9.18
N CYS A 69 2.40 -15.36 -8.38
CA CYS A 69 2.49 -15.97 -7.06
C CYS A 69 2.91 -17.45 -7.13
N SER A 70 2.47 -18.20 -8.15
CA SER A 70 2.87 -19.60 -8.32
C SER A 70 4.36 -19.77 -8.59
N SER A 71 5.00 -18.79 -9.25
CA SER A 71 6.44 -18.81 -9.53
C SER A 71 7.33 -18.58 -8.30
N LEU A 72 6.74 -18.16 -7.17
CA LEU A 72 7.48 -17.86 -5.95
C LEU A 72 7.56 -19.11 -5.05
N ASP A 73 8.75 -19.50 -4.64
CA ASP A 73 8.94 -20.62 -3.70
C ASP A 73 8.56 -20.24 -2.27
N ARG A 74 9.02 -19.06 -1.83
CA ARG A 74 8.84 -18.53 -0.47
C ARG A 74 8.59 -17.03 -0.51
N ILE A 75 7.72 -16.56 0.34
CA ILE A 75 7.52 -15.14 0.64
C ILE A 75 7.33 -14.98 2.14
N ASP A 76 8.03 -14.02 2.72
CA ASP A 76 7.93 -13.68 4.14
C ASP A 76 7.00 -12.49 4.36
N ILE A 77 7.00 -11.52 3.43
CA ILE A 77 6.28 -10.26 3.59
C ILE A 77 5.61 -9.85 2.28
N LEU A 78 4.35 -9.41 2.38
CA LEU A 78 3.64 -8.66 1.34
C LEU A 78 3.46 -7.22 1.81
N PHE A 79 4.01 -6.25 1.05
CA PHE A 79 3.64 -4.84 1.15
C PHE A 79 2.75 -4.47 -0.04
N HIS A 80 1.46 -4.25 0.22
CA HIS A 80 0.49 -3.97 -0.82
C HIS A 80 0.12 -2.48 -0.83
N ALA A 81 0.53 -1.77 -1.89
CA ALA A 81 0.34 -0.33 -2.05
C ALA A 81 -0.49 0.05 -3.29
N VAL A 82 -1.09 -0.94 -3.97
CA VAL A 82 -1.99 -0.65 -5.10
C VAL A 82 -3.15 0.19 -4.61
N GLY A 83 -3.48 1.23 -5.35
CA GLY A 83 -4.61 2.08 -5.02
C GLY A 83 -4.85 3.20 -6.01
N PHE A 84 -6.11 3.54 -6.15
CA PHE A 84 -6.62 4.63 -6.98
C PHE A 84 -7.49 5.56 -6.14
N VAL A 85 -7.35 6.87 -6.34
CA VAL A 85 -8.12 7.90 -5.63
C VAL A 85 -9.15 8.49 -6.59
N HIS A 86 -10.39 8.01 -6.50
CA HIS A 86 -11.53 8.66 -7.13
C HIS A 86 -11.85 9.97 -6.40
N ASN A 87 -12.17 11.02 -7.16
CA ASN A 87 -12.57 12.32 -6.63
C ASN A 87 -14.02 12.59 -6.97
N GLY A 88 -14.87 12.66 -5.96
CA GLY A 88 -16.30 12.93 -6.12
C GLY A 88 -17.12 12.54 -4.90
N THR A 89 -18.34 13.06 -4.85
CA THR A 89 -19.40 12.67 -3.92
C THR A 89 -20.04 11.36 -4.38
N ILE A 90 -21.06 10.86 -3.66
CA ILE A 90 -21.83 9.70 -4.10
C ILE A 90 -22.58 9.94 -5.42
N MET A 91 -22.96 11.19 -5.68
CA MET A 91 -23.70 11.57 -6.91
C MET A 91 -22.77 11.66 -8.13
N ASP A 92 -21.47 11.86 -7.92
CA ASP A 92 -20.46 11.94 -8.96
C ASP A 92 -19.82 10.58 -9.28
N CYS A 93 -20.23 9.52 -8.58
CA CYS A 93 -19.65 8.18 -8.73
C CYS A 93 -20.68 7.25 -9.38
N ASP A 94 -20.50 6.96 -10.66
CA ASP A 94 -21.32 6.00 -11.36
C ASP A 94 -20.95 4.54 -11.00
N SER A 95 -21.69 3.59 -11.57
CA SER A 95 -21.48 2.16 -11.29
C SER A 95 -20.13 1.65 -11.77
N ASP A 96 -19.63 2.17 -12.89
CA ASP A 96 -18.34 1.74 -13.46
C ASP A 96 -17.19 2.28 -12.64
N GLU A 97 -17.23 3.53 -12.22
CA GLU A 97 -16.26 4.14 -11.31
C GLU A 97 -16.25 3.46 -9.93
N PHE A 98 -17.45 3.12 -9.42
CA PHE A 98 -17.59 2.34 -8.19
C PHE A 98 -16.90 0.99 -8.31
N ASN A 99 -17.25 0.20 -9.34
CA ASN A 99 -16.68 -1.12 -9.58
C ASN A 99 -15.16 -1.06 -9.83
N ASN A 100 -14.70 -0.11 -10.62
CA ASN A 100 -13.28 0.10 -10.88
C ASN A 100 -12.51 0.42 -9.60
N SER A 101 -13.06 1.28 -8.72
CA SER A 101 -12.44 1.62 -7.43
C SER A 101 -12.36 0.40 -6.50
N ILE A 102 -13.42 -0.42 -6.43
CA ILE A 102 -13.41 -1.69 -5.69
C ILE A 102 -12.37 -2.65 -6.28
N ASN A 103 -12.34 -2.79 -7.59
CA ASN A 103 -11.40 -3.70 -8.29
C ASN A 103 -9.95 -3.31 -8.00
N ILE A 104 -9.59 -2.04 -8.17
CA ILE A 104 -8.22 -1.59 -7.94
C ILE A 104 -7.84 -1.62 -6.47
N ASN A 105 -8.68 -1.08 -5.58
CA ASN A 105 -8.28 -0.86 -4.18
C ASN A 105 -8.48 -2.10 -3.30
N VAL A 106 -9.50 -2.92 -3.54
CA VAL A 106 -9.89 -4.02 -2.64
C VAL A 106 -9.62 -5.39 -3.26
N TYR A 107 -10.07 -5.59 -4.50
CA TYR A 107 -9.92 -6.89 -5.15
C TYR A 107 -8.46 -7.24 -5.43
N SER A 108 -7.62 -6.26 -5.79
CA SER A 108 -6.17 -6.47 -5.93
C SER A 108 -5.52 -6.97 -4.63
N ALA A 109 -5.90 -6.38 -3.49
CA ALA A 109 -5.42 -6.84 -2.18
C ALA A 109 -5.88 -8.27 -1.88
N TYR A 110 -7.16 -8.58 -2.20
CA TYR A 110 -7.67 -9.94 -2.08
C TYR A 110 -6.88 -10.93 -2.93
N LEU A 111 -6.65 -10.64 -4.21
CA LEU A 111 -5.92 -11.53 -5.10
C LEU A 111 -4.51 -11.82 -4.59
N MET A 112 -3.77 -10.78 -4.18
CA MET A 112 -2.40 -10.94 -3.66
C MET A 112 -2.39 -11.75 -2.36
N CYS A 113 -3.26 -11.43 -1.40
CA CYS A 113 -3.30 -12.15 -0.13
C CYS A 113 -3.76 -13.59 -0.30
N HIS A 114 -4.81 -13.83 -1.10
CA HIS A 114 -5.35 -15.18 -1.36
C HIS A 114 -4.28 -16.14 -1.91
N ASN A 115 -3.41 -15.64 -2.78
CA ASN A 115 -2.36 -16.45 -3.41
C ASN A 115 -1.08 -16.56 -2.58
N LEU A 116 -0.77 -15.59 -1.69
CA LEU A 116 0.46 -15.60 -0.90
C LEU A 116 0.28 -16.21 0.50
N ILE A 117 -0.88 -16.09 1.13
CA ILE A 117 -1.15 -16.68 2.45
C ILE A 117 -0.84 -18.18 2.49
N PRO A 118 -1.21 -19.02 1.49
CA PRO A 118 -0.86 -20.46 1.52
C PRO A 118 0.65 -20.72 1.60
N LYS A 119 1.48 -19.84 1.04
CA LYS A 119 2.95 -19.95 1.12
C LYS A 119 3.48 -19.55 2.51
N MET A 120 2.88 -18.50 3.09
CA MET A 120 3.21 -18.08 4.47
C MET A 120 2.82 -19.14 5.48
N LEU A 121 1.68 -19.79 5.31
CA LEU A 121 1.22 -20.91 6.17
C LEU A 121 2.18 -22.10 6.15
N LYS A 122 2.74 -22.46 4.98
CA LYS A 122 3.76 -23.52 4.90
C LYS A 122 5.00 -23.18 5.72
N ASN A 123 5.37 -21.92 5.82
CA ASN A 123 6.50 -21.44 6.58
C ASN A 123 6.17 -21.17 8.07
N LYS A 124 4.90 -21.26 8.45
CA LYS A 124 4.38 -20.88 9.77
C LYS A 124 4.82 -19.48 10.22
N LYS A 125 5.09 -18.61 9.28
CA LYS A 125 5.48 -17.20 9.47
C LYS A 125 5.12 -16.40 8.23
N GLY A 126 4.45 -15.26 8.44
CA GLY A 126 4.11 -14.34 7.37
C GLY A 126 3.78 -12.96 7.92
N ASN A 127 3.92 -11.95 7.07
CA ASN A 127 3.57 -10.58 7.43
C ASN A 127 2.95 -9.86 6.24
N ILE A 128 1.79 -9.25 6.45
CA ILE A 128 1.05 -8.53 5.43
C ILE A 128 0.88 -7.09 5.89
N ILE A 129 1.28 -6.15 5.04
CA ILE A 129 1.15 -4.71 5.29
C ILE A 129 0.36 -4.10 4.14
N ILE A 130 -0.80 -3.54 4.45
CA ILE A 130 -1.70 -2.93 3.46
C ILE A 130 -1.68 -1.41 3.60
N VAL A 131 -1.47 -0.70 2.49
CA VAL A 131 -1.59 0.76 2.48
C VAL A 131 -3.06 1.14 2.33
N SER A 132 -3.66 1.52 3.45
CA SER A 132 -5.00 2.09 3.52
C SER A 132 -4.95 3.63 3.41
N SER A 133 -5.69 4.36 4.24
CA SER A 133 -5.70 5.82 4.29
C SER A 133 -6.33 6.33 5.60
N ALA A 134 -5.92 7.51 6.06
CA ALA A 134 -6.66 8.27 7.07
C ALA A 134 -8.08 8.60 6.58
N ALA A 135 -8.26 8.90 5.27
CA ALA A 135 -9.55 9.01 4.62
C ALA A 135 -10.19 7.61 4.44
N SER A 136 -10.85 7.13 5.48
CA SER A 136 -11.47 5.81 5.58
C SER A 136 -12.57 5.84 6.66
N ASN A 137 -12.77 4.76 7.39
CA ASN A 137 -13.62 4.76 8.60
C ASN A 137 -13.01 5.56 9.78
N VAL A 138 -11.78 6.04 9.65
CA VAL A 138 -11.14 6.89 10.67
C VAL A 138 -11.57 8.34 10.50
N LYS A 139 -11.55 8.84 9.23
CA LYS A 139 -11.99 10.21 8.93
C LYS A 139 -12.74 10.26 7.61
N GLY A 140 -13.94 10.83 7.61
CA GLY A 140 -14.63 11.23 6.39
C GLY A 140 -13.92 12.41 5.73
N ALA A 141 -13.66 12.33 4.44
CA ALA A 141 -13.06 13.41 3.67
C ALA A 141 -14.01 13.84 2.54
N PRO A 142 -14.28 15.14 2.34
CA PRO A 142 -15.11 15.61 1.24
C PRO A 142 -14.59 15.12 -0.12
N ASN A 143 -15.49 14.82 -1.03
CA ASN A 143 -15.19 14.33 -2.38
C ASN A 143 -14.30 13.08 -2.41
N ARG A 144 -14.50 12.18 -1.44
CA ARG A 144 -13.78 10.90 -1.32
C ARG A 144 -14.74 9.73 -1.05
N PHE A 145 -15.97 9.80 -1.58
CA PHE A 145 -17.01 8.79 -1.29
C PHE A 145 -16.51 7.38 -1.51
N ILE A 146 -16.26 6.98 -2.76
CA ILE A 146 -15.87 5.59 -3.05
C ILE A 146 -14.44 5.29 -2.59
N TYR A 147 -13.52 6.26 -2.67
CA TYR A 147 -12.17 6.09 -2.15
C TYR A 147 -12.18 5.75 -0.65
N GLY A 148 -12.85 6.57 0.17
CA GLY A 148 -12.95 6.34 1.61
C GLY A 148 -13.63 5.01 1.94
N THR A 149 -14.66 4.64 1.18
CA THR A 149 -15.35 3.35 1.30
C THR A 149 -14.40 2.18 1.06
N THR A 150 -13.60 2.22 -0.03
CA THR A 150 -12.64 1.16 -0.32
C THR A 150 -11.52 1.06 0.74
N LYS A 151 -11.06 2.20 1.26
CA LYS A 151 -10.03 2.21 2.31
C LYS A 151 -10.58 1.75 3.67
N ALA A 152 -11.84 2.02 3.96
CA ALA A 152 -12.53 1.44 5.11
C ALA A 152 -12.70 -0.09 4.98
N ALA A 153 -13.00 -0.58 3.78
CA ALA A 153 -13.04 -2.01 3.50
C ALA A 153 -11.69 -2.69 3.74
N LEU A 154 -10.56 -2.06 3.32
CA LEU A 154 -9.22 -2.57 3.61
C LEU A 154 -8.91 -2.62 5.11
N ASN A 155 -9.41 -1.68 5.91
CA ASN A 155 -9.25 -1.71 7.37
C ASN A 155 -9.96 -2.93 8.00
N GLY A 156 -11.17 -3.27 7.52
CA GLY A 156 -11.87 -4.49 7.90
C GLY A 156 -11.15 -5.76 7.42
N PHE A 157 -10.67 -5.75 6.17
CA PHE A 157 -9.90 -6.83 5.56
C PHE A 157 -8.65 -7.21 6.37
N VAL A 158 -7.87 -6.21 6.81
CA VAL A 158 -6.68 -6.41 7.65
C VAL A 158 -7.03 -7.07 8.97
N LYS A 159 -8.10 -6.61 9.64
CA LYS A 159 -8.54 -7.19 10.91
C LYS A 159 -9.02 -8.62 10.76
N ALA A 160 -9.73 -8.93 9.68
CA ALA A 160 -10.20 -10.28 9.40
C ALA A 160 -9.03 -11.25 9.19
N ILE A 161 -8.06 -10.90 8.32
CA ILE A 161 -6.86 -11.75 8.10
C ILE A 161 -6.08 -11.92 9.40
N ALA A 162 -5.88 -10.86 10.18
CA ALA A 162 -5.16 -10.96 11.45
C ALA A 162 -5.87 -11.91 12.42
N ALA A 163 -7.20 -11.81 12.55
CA ALA A 163 -7.98 -12.69 13.43
C ALA A 163 -7.93 -14.16 13.01
N ASP A 164 -8.02 -14.42 11.69
CA ASP A 164 -8.06 -15.76 11.16
C ASP A 164 -6.70 -16.48 11.27
N TYR A 165 -5.58 -15.75 11.07
CA TYR A 165 -4.26 -16.38 10.87
C TYR A 165 -3.20 -16.05 11.93
N VAL A 166 -3.50 -15.29 12.98
CA VAL A 166 -2.52 -14.96 14.02
C VAL A 166 -1.96 -16.21 14.72
N LYS A 167 -2.79 -17.23 14.96
CA LYS A 167 -2.36 -18.49 15.56
C LYS A 167 -1.47 -19.33 14.65
N GLU A 168 -1.54 -19.06 13.35
CA GLU A 168 -0.72 -19.70 12.32
C GLU A 168 0.59 -18.92 12.04
N GLY A 169 0.88 -17.90 12.85
CA GLY A 169 2.11 -17.11 12.73
C GLY A 169 2.08 -16.03 11.64
N ILE A 170 0.90 -15.62 11.15
CA ILE A 170 0.76 -14.55 10.16
C ILE A 170 0.27 -13.30 10.87
N ARG A 171 1.00 -12.18 10.69
CA ARG A 171 0.58 -10.84 11.08
C ARG A 171 0.01 -10.08 9.89
N CYS A 172 -0.99 -9.25 10.13
CA CYS A 172 -1.55 -8.39 9.10
C CYS A 172 -1.85 -7.01 9.71
N ASN A 173 -1.29 -5.94 9.13
CA ASN A 173 -1.45 -4.58 9.62
C ASN A 173 -1.74 -3.60 8.48
N ALA A 174 -2.38 -2.47 8.77
CA ALA A 174 -2.56 -1.39 7.83
C ALA A 174 -1.68 -0.18 8.21
N ILE A 175 -1.18 0.52 7.19
CA ILE A 175 -0.67 1.89 7.32
C ILE A 175 -1.74 2.82 6.76
N LEU A 176 -2.07 3.86 7.50
CA LEU A 176 -3.08 4.85 7.15
C LEU A 176 -2.43 6.23 6.97
N PRO A 177 -1.88 6.53 5.79
CA PRO A 177 -1.28 7.83 5.53
C PRO A 177 -2.32 8.97 5.51
N GLY A 178 -1.89 10.16 5.91
CA GLY A 178 -2.49 11.42 5.51
C GLY A 178 -2.15 11.75 4.04
N THR A 179 -1.98 13.03 3.73
CA THR A 179 -1.56 13.42 2.38
C THR A 179 -0.05 13.26 2.23
N VAL A 180 0.36 12.47 1.23
CA VAL A 180 1.77 12.19 0.92
C VAL A 180 2.13 12.82 -0.43
N GLU A 181 3.26 13.51 -0.50
CA GLU A 181 3.78 14.12 -1.72
C GLU A 181 4.31 13.04 -2.67
N THR A 182 3.47 12.67 -3.62
CA THR A 182 3.74 11.61 -4.61
C THR A 182 3.41 12.10 -6.01
N PRO A 183 3.92 11.46 -7.09
CA PRO A 183 3.52 11.80 -8.46
C PRO A 183 2.00 11.73 -8.67
N SER A 184 1.32 10.77 -8.04
CA SER A 184 -0.15 10.66 -8.10
C SER A 184 -0.86 11.83 -7.41
N TRP A 185 -0.33 12.33 -6.29
CA TRP A 185 -0.86 13.53 -5.64
C TRP A 185 -0.60 14.77 -6.48
N GLU A 186 0.60 14.95 -7.01
CA GLU A 186 0.93 16.09 -7.89
C GLU A 186 0.03 16.13 -9.12
N GLY A 187 -0.20 14.97 -9.76
CA GLY A 187 -1.14 14.88 -10.88
C GLY A 187 -2.55 15.40 -10.53
N ARG A 188 -3.06 15.07 -9.33
CA ARG A 188 -4.37 15.57 -8.87
C ARG A 188 -4.36 17.07 -8.56
N VAL A 189 -3.26 17.62 -8.09
CA VAL A 189 -3.11 19.06 -7.89
C VAL A 189 -3.14 19.77 -9.25
N GLN A 190 -2.40 19.27 -10.23
CA GLN A 190 -2.34 19.89 -11.58
C GLN A 190 -3.66 19.80 -12.35
N MET A 191 -4.52 18.84 -12.02
CA MET A 191 -5.86 18.70 -12.64
C MET A 191 -6.94 19.52 -11.94
N ALA A 192 -6.63 20.24 -10.86
CA ALA A 192 -7.59 21.12 -10.19
C ALA A 192 -7.76 22.44 -10.95
N ASP A 193 -8.92 23.07 -10.83
CA ASP A 193 -9.22 24.39 -11.45
C ASP A 193 -8.24 25.47 -10.98
N ASP A 194 -7.83 25.41 -9.71
CA ASP A 194 -6.77 26.26 -9.13
C ASP A 194 -5.73 25.37 -8.43
N PRO A 195 -4.63 24.99 -9.12
CA PRO A 195 -3.57 24.15 -8.55
C PRO A 195 -2.88 24.77 -7.32
N VAL A 196 -2.78 26.10 -7.27
CA VAL A 196 -2.15 26.80 -6.14
C VAL A 196 -3.01 26.67 -4.88
N GLN A 197 -4.30 26.92 -5.01
CA GLN A 197 -5.23 26.77 -3.90
C GLN A 197 -5.38 25.31 -3.49
N ALA A 198 -5.49 24.38 -4.46
CA ALA A 198 -5.56 22.95 -4.18
C ALA A 198 -4.35 22.45 -3.37
N ARG A 199 -3.14 22.91 -3.70
CA ARG A 199 -1.92 22.58 -2.93
C ARG A 199 -2.01 23.07 -1.49
N LYS A 200 -2.46 24.31 -1.28
CA LYS A 200 -2.66 24.87 0.08
C LYS A 200 -3.69 24.07 0.86
N ASP A 201 -4.81 23.71 0.22
CA ASP A 201 -5.88 22.93 0.85
C ASP A 201 -5.41 21.53 1.24
N PHE A 202 -4.58 20.89 0.42
CA PHE A 202 -3.97 19.60 0.78
C PHE A 202 -3.01 19.73 1.98
N ILE A 203 -2.19 20.77 2.02
CA ILE A 203 -1.25 21.02 3.12
C ILE A 203 -2.01 21.31 4.42
N SER A 204 -3.04 22.16 4.37
CA SER A 204 -3.81 22.59 5.55
C SER A 204 -4.57 21.45 6.25
N ARG A 205 -4.75 20.31 5.58
CA ARG A 205 -5.38 19.12 6.19
C ARG A 205 -4.56 18.54 7.33
N GLN A 206 -3.24 18.61 7.24
CA GLN A 206 -2.33 18.11 8.26
C GLN A 206 -2.04 19.21 9.29
N ALA A 207 -2.31 18.93 10.58
CA ALA A 207 -2.01 19.88 11.66
C ALA A 207 -0.52 20.27 11.74
N MET A 208 0.37 19.39 11.26
CA MET A 208 1.80 19.67 11.11
C MET A 208 2.14 20.73 10.05
N GLY A 209 1.17 21.19 9.24
CA GLY A 209 1.36 22.24 8.24
C GLY A 209 2.22 21.85 7.03
N ARG A 210 2.41 20.57 6.77
CA ARG A 210 3.14 20.03 5.61
C ARG A 210 2.59 18.69 5.12
N LEU A 211 2.97 18.32 3.93
CA LEU A 211 2.74 16.95 3.43
C LEU A 211 3.78 15.99 3.99
N ALA A 212 3.40 14.72 4.10
CA ALA A 212 4.38 13.66 4.36
C ALA A 212 5.20 13.38 3.10
N GLN A 213 6.45 12.95 3.29
CA GLN A 213 7.27 12.41 2.21
C GLN A 213 7.10 10.89 2.14
N PRO A 214 7.23 10.26 0.95
CA PRO A 214 7.10 8.80 0.81
C PRO A 214 8.01 7.98 1.72
N ASN A 215 9.21 8.49 2.03
CA ASN A 215 10.16 7.84 2.93
C ASN A 215 9.71 7.83 4.40
N GLU A 216 8.86 8.77 4.82
CA GLU A 216 8.29 8.76 6.17
C GLU A 216 7.31 7.58 6.32
N ILE A 217 6.52 7.29 5.26
CA ILE A 217 5.66 6.10 5.22
C ILE A 217 6.49 4.81 5.16
N ALA A 218 7.56 4.81 4.36
CA ALA A 218 8.47 3.68 4.25
C ALA A 218 9.15 3.34 5.59
N SER A 219 9.47 4.32 6.43
CA SER A 219 10.03 4.10 7.77
C SER A 219 9.07 3.30 8.67
N MET A 220 7.79 3.61 8.65
CA MET A 220 6.77 2.80 9.36
C MET A 220 6.64 1.41 8.74
N ALA A 221 6.71 1.31 7.41
CA ALA A 221 6.67 0.02 6.73
C ALA A 221 7.85 -0.87 7.14
N VAL A 222 9.07 -0.33 7.26
CA VAL A 222 10.25 -1.06 7.76
C VAL A 222 10.01 -1.57 9.19
N TYR A 223 9.50 -0.73 10.09
CA TYR A 223 9.15 -1.16 11.45
C TYR A 223 8.15 -2.32 11.44
N LEU A 224 7.03 -2.17 10.72
CA LEU A 224 5.99 -3.21 10.65
C LEU A 224 6.48 -4.49 9.94
N ALA A 225 7.45 -4.38 9.02
CA ALA A 225 8.06 -5.51 8.32
C ALA A 225 9.06 -6.27 9.19
N SER A 226 9.70 -5.60 10.14
CA SER A 226 10.76 -6.15 10.99
C SER A 226 10.23 -7.00 12.15
N ASP A 227 11.12 -7.77 12.77
CA ASP A 227 10.82 -8.55 13.97
C ASP A 227 10.59 -7.66 15.22
N GLU A 228 10.93 -6.35 15.16
CA GLU A 228 10.61 -5.37 16.21
C GLU A 228 9.10 -5.18 16.43
N SER A 229 8.29 -5.53 15.42
CA SER A 229 6.83 -5.44 15.46
C SER A 229 6.14 -6.80 15.68
N ASP A 230 6.82 -7.81 16.19
CA ASP A 230 6.27 -9.18 16.31
C ASP A 230 5.00 -9.26 17.19
N PHE A 231 4.80 -8.29 18.10
CA PHE A 231 3.58 -8.20 18.91
C PHE A 231 2.51 -7.25 18.33
N VAL A 232 2.67 -6.83 17.07
CA VAL A 232 1.77 -5.90 16.38
C VAL A 232 1.04 -6.62 15.25
N THR A 233 -0.27 -6.85 15.41
CA THR A 233 -1.15 -7.42 14.38
C THR A 233 -2.57 -6.91 14.50
N GLY A 234 -3.30 -6.82 13.39
CA GLY A 234 -4.67 -6.31 13.33
C GLY A 234 -4.78 -4.79 13.53
N THR A 235 -3.67 -4.06 13.49
CA THR A 235 -3.62 -2.63 13.83
C THR A 235 -3.77 -1.73 12.62
N LEU A 236 -4.33 -0.54 12.88
CA LEU A 236 -4.50 0.54 11.92
C LEU A 236 -3.53 1.65 12.32
N ASN A 237 -2.37 1.70 11.65
CA ASN A 237 -1.27 2.59 12.03
C ASN A 237 -1.38 3.91 11.29
N LEU A 238 -1.88 4.94 11.99
CA LEU A 238 -1.99 6.30 11.46
C LEU A 238 -0.60 6.95 11.34
N ILE A 239 -0.39 7.57 10.17
CA ILE A 239 0.76 8.43 9.89
C ILE A 239 0.29 9.60 9.01
N ASP A 240 -0.38 10.57 9.60
CA ASP A 240 -1.23 11.54 8.91
C ASP A 240 -0.92 13.02 9.24
N GLY A 241 0.14 13.28 10.00
CA GLY A 241 0.52 14.64 10.39
C GLY A 241 -0.53 15.37 11.22
N GLY A 242 -1.39 14.60 11.93
CA GLY A 242 -2.46 15.14 12.78
C GLY A 242 -3.73 15.49 12.02
N TRP A 243 -3.95 14.95 10.80
CA TRP A 243 -5.19 15.22 10.05
C TRP A 243 -6.43 14.68 10.74
N THR A 244 -6.31 13.62 11.51
CA THR A 244 -7.46 12.99 12.21
C THR A 244 -7.70 13.49 13.63
N LEU A 245 -6.91 14.45 14.11
CA LEU A 245 -7.10 15.11 15.40
C LEU A 245 -8.39 15.94 15.46
#